data_f2a5d4beff624edf3b1ed7049f9c2326
#
_entry.id   f2a5d4beff624edf3b1ed7049f9c2326
#
_cell.length_a   1.000
_cell.length_b   1.000
_cell.length_c   1.000
_cell.angle_alpha   90.00
_cell.angle_beta   90.00
_cell.angle_gamma   90.00
#
_symmetry.space_group_name_H-M   'P 1'
#
loop_
_entity.id
_entity.type
_entity.pdbx_description
1 polymer ?
#
loop_
_entity_poly.entity_id
_entity_poly.type
_entity_poly.pdbx_seq_one_letter_code
_entity_poly.pdbx_strand_id
1 'polypeptide(L)'
;RFNGGGRLHEDIEILFSGEKYLTQVTRGREACDMPSRRWNKPSIMLQCEANYSNAHGTPWVYKHQHIGRLVGMPVPGTMTTVSWETLQDPTLVFGTPITGYRLSDGSYLENTQLEPDVKVANSPETVVKGEDTQLRTAVNELLKEIDKK
;
A
#
# COMPACT_ATOMS: atom_id res chain seq x y z
N ARG A 1 -2.17 0.62 -7.37
CA ARG A 1 -1.98 -0.31 -8.50
C ARG A 1 -0.99 0.28 -9.51
N PHE A 2 -0.32 -0.61 -10.24
CA PHE A 2 0.62 -0.24 -11.31
C PHE A 2 1.71 0.72 -10.85
N ASN A 3 2.20 0.53 -9.62
CA ASN A 3 3.18 1.42 -9.00
C ASN A 3 4.54 0.73 -8.95
N GLY A 4 5.59 1.42 -9.44
CA GLY A 4 6.96 0.92 -9.51
C GLY A 4 7.73 0.99 -8.19
N GLY A 5 7.15 1.51 -7.13
CA GLY A 5 7.79 1.62 -5.83
C GLY A 5 8.27 3.02 -5.47
N GLY A 6 9.28 3.12 -4.62
CA GLY A 6 9.79 4.37 -4.05
C GLY A 6 10.15 4.22 -2.58
N ARG A 7 9.77 5.20 -1.73
CA ARG A 7 10.09 5.21 -0.29
C ARG A 7 8.95 5.75 0.59
N LEU A 8 7.68 5.60 0.15
CA LEU A 8 6.54 6.23 0.81
C LEU A 8 5.82 5.35 1.84
N HIS A 9 6.25 4.11 2.08
CA HIS A 9 5.52 3.21 2.97
C HIS A 9 5.44 3.71 4.42
N GLU A 10 6.51 4.32 4.94
CA GLU A 10 6.54 4.90 6.29
C GLU A 10 5.62 6.11 6.40
N ASP A 11 5.65 7.02 5.41
CA ASP A 11 4.78 8.21 5.42
C ASP A 11 3.31 7.83 5.35
N ILE A 12 2.97 6.83 4.54
CA ILE A 12 1.61 6.30 4.43
C ILE A 12 1.18 5.64 5.73
N GLU A 13 2.05 4.83 6.32
CA GLU A 13 1.79 4.18 7.60
C GLU A 13 1.51 5.23 8.69
N ILE A 14 2.39 6.21 8.88
CA ILE A 14 2.22 7.29 9.85
C ILE A 14 0.91 8.05 9.65
N LEU A 15 0.55 8.34 8.39
CA LEU A 15 -0.68 9.06 8.06
C LEU A 15 -1.94 8.27 8.44
N PHE A 16 -1.94 6.97 8.21
CA PHE A 16 -3.13 6.13 8.35
C PHE A 16 -3.23 5.40 9.70
N SER A 17 -2.12 5.18 10.42
CA SER A 17 -2.09 4.45 11.69
C SER A 17 -2.10 5.36 12.93
N GLY A 18 -1.96 6.66 12.78
CA GLY A 18 -1.88 7.61 13.89
C GLY A 18 -3.14 7.59 14.76
N GLU A 19 -3.00 7.20 16.04
CA GLU A 19 -4.10 7.23 17.01
C GLU A 19 -4.31 8.62 17.61
N LYS A 20 -5.57 8.96 17.89
CA LYS A 20 -5.91 10.19 18.59
C LYS A 20 -5.38 10.13 20.02
N TYR A 21 -4.61 11.14 20.44
CA TYR A 21 -4.11 11.26 21.81
C TYR A 21 -4.60 12.50 22.55
N LEU A 22 -5.10 13.53 21.86
CA LEU A 22 -5.79 14.69 22.45
C LEU A 22 -6.58 15.48 21.41
N THR A 23 -7.42 16.41 21.89
CA THR A 23 -8.13 17.38 21.05
C THR A 23 -7.63 18.79 21.37
N GLN A 24 -7.27 19.55 20.34
CA GLN A 24 -6.93 20.96 20.48
C GLN A 24 -8.21 21.79 20.62
N VAL A 25 -8.30 22.55 21.70
CA VAL A 25 -9.44 23.42 21.99
C VAL A 25 -9.01 24.89 22.01
N THR A 26 -9.67 25.72 21.22
CA THR A 26 -9.39 27.16 21.16
C THR A 26 -10.61 27.94 21.63
N ARG A 27 -10.48 28.64 22.76
CA ARG A 27 -11.54 29.47 23.34
C ARG A 27 -12.89 28.72 23.46
N GLY A 28 -12.85 27.48 23.96
CA GLY A 28 -14.04 26.65 24.16
C GLY A 28 -14.61 25.99 22.88
N ARG A 29 -13.92 26.12 21.75
CA ARG A 29 -14.28 25.40 20.51
C ARG A 29 -13.23 24.37 20.17
N GLU A 30 -13.65 23.15 19.90
CA GLU A 30 -12.77 22.12 19.34
C GLU A 30 -12.29 22.56 17.96
N ALA A 31 -10.97 22.62 17.80
CA ALA A 31 -10.31 23.00 16.55
C ALA A 31 -9.95 21.79 15.70
N CYS A 32 -9.21 20.83 16.27
CA CYS A 32 -8.84 19.61 15.60
C CYS A 32 -8.37 18.53 16.60
N ASP A 33 -8.42 17.30 16.16
CA ASP A 33 -7.79 16.18 16.85
C ASP A 33 -6.28 16.11 16.56
N MET A 34 -5.51 15.59 17.53
CA MET A 34 -4.07 15.39 17.38
C MET A 34 -3.75 13.89 17.34
N PRO A 35 -2.87 13.46 16.44
CA PRO A 35 -2.10 14.25 15.47
C PRO A 35 -2.99 14.81 14.35
N SER A 36 -2.82 16.08 14.01
CA SER A 36 -3.69 16.77 13.04
C SER A 36 -3.53 16.29 11.59
N ARG A 37 -2.45 15.58 11.29
CA ARG A 37 -2.10 15.07 9.96
C ARG A 37 -2.45 13.59 9.77
N ARG A 38 -3.35 13.04 10.55
CA ARG A 38 -3.78 11.66 10.40
C ARG A 38 -5.03 11.53 9.55
N TRP A 39 -5.14 10.41 8.85
CA TRP A 39 -6.39 9.97 8.26
C TRP A 39 -7.16 9.13 9.28
N ASN A 40 -8.36 9.55 9.63
CA ASN A 40 -9.18 8.92 10.67
C ASN A 40 -10.49 8.32 10.15
N LYS A 41 -10.60 8.16 8.85
CA LYS A 41 -11.79 7.57 8.19
C LYS A 41 -11.45 6.19 7.63
N PRO A 42 -12.45 5.32 7.44
CA PRO A 42 -12.24 4.06 6.75
C PRO A 42 -11.53 4.27 5.41
N SER A 43 -10.64 3.36 5.09
CA SER A 43 -9.90 3.37 3.83
C SER A 43 -9.72 1.95 3.31
N ILE A 44 -9.49 1.82 2.03
CA ILE A 44 -9.22 0.56 1.36
C ILE A 44 -8.13 0.76 0.33
N MET A 45 -7.23 -0.22 0.19
CA MET A 45 -6.11 -0.11 -0.73
C MET A 45 -6.27 -1.07 -1.90
N LEU A 46 -6.04 -0.56 -3.11
CA LEU A 46 -5.97 -1.36 -4.32
C LEU A 46 -4.53 -1.79 -4.59
N GLN A 47 -4.37 -3.07 -4.91
CA GLN A 47 -3.08 -3.65 -5.33
C GLN A 47 -3.22 -4.48 -6.60
N CYS A 48 -2.12 -4.73 -7.28
CA CYS A 48 -2.10 -5.62 -8.44
C CYS A 48 -0.73 -6.26 -8.64
N GLU A 49 -0.67 -7.23 -9.54
CA GLU A 49 0.51 -7.99 -9.92
C GLU A 49 1.65 -7.14 -10.53
N ALA A 50 1.34 -5.93 -11.00
CA ALA A 50 2.32 -4.98 -11.51
C ALA A 50 2.89 -4.02 -10.45
N ASN A 51 2.52 -4.18 -9.19
CA ASN A 51 3.17 -3.46 -8.10
C ASN A 51 4.58 -4.01 -7.88
N TYR A 52 5.55 -3.11 -7.71
CA TYR A 52 6.96 -3.47 -7.61
C TYR A 52 7.67 -2.74 -6.45
N SER A 53 8.67 -3.35 -5.83
CA SER A 53 9.53 -2.73 -4.81
C SER A 53 8.70 -2.18 -3.63
N ASN A 54 8.83 -0.91 -3.28
CA ASN A 54 8.06 -0.29 -2.20
C ASN A 54 6.53 -0.38 -2.39
N ALA A 55 6.05 -0.59 -3.62
CA ALA A 55 4.63 -0.87 -3.88
C ALA A 55 4.21 -2.30 -3.50
N HIS A 56 5.15 -3.16 -3.06
CA HIS A 56 4.89 -4.36 -2.27
C HIS A 56 4.90 -4.05 -0.77
N GLY A 57 5.91 -3.32 -0.28
CA GLY A 57 6.03 -2.96 1.14
C GLY A 57 4.84 -2.14 1.65
N THR A 58 4.37 -1.18 0.85
CA THR A 58 3.24 -0.31 1.23
C THR A 58 1.95 -1.09 1.54
N PRO A 59 1.41 -1.94 0.66
CA PRO A 59 0.23 -2.74 0.98
C PRO A 59 0.51 -3.78 2.08
N TRP A 60 1.75 -4.31 2.18
CA TRP A 60 2.11 -5.19 3.28
C TRP A 60 1.97 -4.49 4.63
N VAL A 61 2.56 -3.28 4.78
CA VAL A 61 2.45 -2.47 6.01
C VAL A 61 1.00 -2.11 6.30
N TYR A 62 0.25 -1.68 5.29
CA TYR A 62 -1.15 -1.32 5.41
C TYR A 62 -2.01 -2.45 5.98
N LYS A 63 -1.80 -3.67 5.51
CA LYS A 63 -2.46 -4.87 6.02
C LYS A 63 -1.96 -5.27 7.41
N HIS A 64 -0.64 -5.27 7.61
CA HIS A 64 0.01 -5.67 8.85
C HIS A 64 -0.34 -4.76 10.03
N GLN A 65 -0.48 -3.46 9.79
CA GLN A 65 -0.91 -2.47 10.78
C GLN A 65 -2.43 -2.38 10.92
N HIS A 66 -3.19 -3.26 10.27
CA HIS A 66 -4.65 -3.29 10.33
C HIS A 66 -5.33 -1.97 9.96
N ILE A 67 -4.71 -1.19 9.07
CA ILE A 67 -5.23 0.11 8.62
C ILE A 67 -6.53 -0.09 7.82
N GLY A 68 -6.57 -1.09 6.97
CA GLY A 68 -7.74 -1.45 6.17
C GLY A 68 -7.50 -2.70 5.33
N ARG A 69 -8.42 -2.98 4.42
CA ARG A 69 -8.39 -4.18 3.57
C ARG A 69 -7.70 -3.92 2.23
N LEU A 70 -7.11 -4.97 1.67
CA LEU A 70 -6.49 -4.98 0.35
C LEU A 70 -7.44 -5.60 -0.67
N VAL A 71 -7.62 -4.94 -1.81
CA VAL A 71 -8.45 -5.42 -2.92
C VAL A 71 -7.62 -5.47 -4.20
N GLY A 72 -7.77 -6.51 -4.99
CA GLY A 72 -7.11 -6.64 -6.29
C GLY A 72 -6.48 -8.00 -6.51
N MET A 73 -5.28 -8.00 -7.08
CA MET A 73 -4.53 -9.21 -7.36
C MET A 73 -3.27 -9.29 -6.47
N PRO A 74 -2.74 -10.50 -6.26
CA PRO A 74 -1.53 -10.67 -5.48
C PRO A 74 -0.37 -9.83 -6.00
N VAL A 75 0.40 -9.23 -5.06
CA VAL A 75 1.64 -8.51 -5.39
C VAL A 75 2.80 -9.49 -5.34
N PRO A 76 3.66 -9.56 -6.37
CA PRO A 76 4.88 -10.35 -6.34
C PRO A 76 5.81 -9.88 -5.20
N GLY A 77 6.63 -10.79 -4.69
CA GLY A 77 7.55 -10.53 -3.59
C GLY A 77 8.83 -9.83 -4.02
N THR A 78 8.78 -8.58 -4.38
CA THR A 78 9.94 -7.79 -4.82
C THR A 78 10.11 -6.57 -3.92
N MET A 79 10.93 -6.67 -2.87
CA MET A 79 11.11 -5.58 -1.91
C MET A 79 12.58 -5.18 -1.68
N THR A 80 13.55 -5.98 -2.10
CA THR A 80 14.97 -5.70 -1.90
C THR A 80 15.41 -4.43 -2.64
N THR A 81 16.06 -3.52 -1.92
CA THR A 81 16.67 -2.31 -2.51
C THR A 81 17.99 -2.68 -3.20
N VAL A 82 18.25 -2.06 -4.34
CA VAL A 82 19.43 -2.30 -5.15
C VAL A 82 20.29 -1.04 -5.32
N SER A 83 21.61 -1.20 -5.45
CA SER A 83 22.50 -0.19 -6.01
C SER A 83 22.62 -0.40 -7.50
N TRP A 84 22.41 0.65 -8.28
CA TRP A 84 22.47 0.57 -9.73
C TRP A 84 23.87 0.88 -10.23
N GLU A 85 24.44 -0.04 -11.00
CA GLU A 85 25.75 0.11 -11.64
C GLU A 85 25.57 0.19 -13.17
N THR A 86 26.11 1.23 -13.78
CA THR A 86 26.18 1.35 -15.24
C THR A 86 27.35 0.53 -15.74
N LEU A 87 27.10 -0.39 -16.66
CA LEU A 87 28.14 -1.25 -17.21
C LEU A 87 29.02 -0.51 -18.24
N GLN A 88 30.04 -1.20 -18.76
CA GLN A 88 30.92 -0.65 -19.78
C GLN A 88 30.15 -0.19 -21.02
N ASP A 89 29.11 -0.91 -21.42
CA ASP A 89 28.10 -0.42 -22.34
C ASP A 89 27.09 0.44 -21.53
N PRO A 90 27.04 1.77 -21.74
CA PRO A 90 26.21 2.66 -20.93
C PRO A 90 24.70 2.49 -21.15
N THR A 91 24.29 1.69 -22.13
CA THR A 91 22.88 1.32 -22.33
C THR A 91 22.43 0.21 -21.37
N LEU A 92 23.37 -0.44 -20.69
CA LEU A 92 23.12 -1.54 -19.77
C LEU A 92 23.38 -1.11 -18.33
N VAL A 93 22.45 -1.45 -17.45
CA VAL A 93 22.58 -1.23 -16.01
C VAL A 93 22.35 -2.54 -15.27
N PHE A 94 23.04 -2.71 -14.15
CA PHE A 94 22.90 -3.87 -13.26
C PHE A 94 22.52 -3.41 -11.86
N GLY A 95 21.52 -4.05 -11.26
CA GLY A 95 21.09 -3.77 -9.89
C GLY A 95 21.68 -4.77 -8.90
N THR A 96 22.66 -4.34 -8.09
CA THR A 96 23.22 -5.17 -7.00
C THR A 96 22.32 -5.07 -5.76
N PRO A 97 21.74 -6.17 -5.25
CA PRO A 97 20.94 -6.15 -4.03
C PRO A 97 21.78 -5.72 -2.81
N ILE A 98 21.32 -4.72 -2.07
CA ILE A 98 22.06 -4.17 -0.92
C ILE A 98 21.25 -4.13 0.38
N THR A 99 19.93 -4.00 0.33
CA THR A 99 19.11 -3.89 1.54
C THR A 99 17.87 -4.76 1.42
N GLY A 100 17.75 -5.74 2.31
CA GLY A 100 16.53 -6.55 2.48
C GLY A 100 15.71 -6.07 3.67
N TYR A 101 14.41 -6.38 3.67
CA TYR A 101 13.48 -6.04 4.74
C TYR A 101 13.06 -7.30 5.48
N ARG A 102 13.60 -7.46 6.70
CA ARG A 102 13.42 -8.65 7.53
C ARG A 102 12.27 -8.46 8.52
N LEU A 103 11.40 -9.44 8.57
CA LEU A 103 10.30 -9.52 9.53
C LEU A 103 10.78 -9.95 10.92
N SER A 104 9.93 -9.83 11.93
CA SER A 104 10.25 -10.20 13.31
C SER A 104 10.51 -11.71 13.50
N ASP A 105 9.96 -12.55 12.64
CA ASP A 105 10.17 -13.99 12.61
C ASP A 105 11.50 -14.42 11.92
N GLY A 106 12.25 -13.44 11.37
CA GLY A 106 13.50 -13.64 10.67
C GLY A 106 13.38 -13.87 9.16
N SER A 107 12.18 -14.03 8.63
CA SER A 107 11.93 -14.11 7.18
C SER A 107 12.06 -12.75 6.49
N TYR A 108 12.06 -12.73 5.17
CA TYR A 108 12.17 -11.50 4.38
C TYR A 108 10.94 -11.30 3.51
N LEU A 109 10.59 -10.04 3.23
CA LEU A 109 9.52 -9.70 2.28
C LEU A 109 9.86 -10.08 0.84
N GLU A 110 11.15 -10.15 0.50
CA GLU A 110 11.59 -10.62 -0.81
C GLU A 110 11.13 -12.06 -1.06
N ASN A 111 10.67 -12.34 -2.27
CA ASN A 111 10.09 -13.62 -2.70
C ASN A 111 8.84 -14.06 -1.91
N THR A 112 8.18 -13.14 -1.22
CA THR A 112 6.97 -13.41 -0.46
C THR A 112 5.78 -12.71 -1.12
N GLN A 113 4.92 -13.49 -1.78
CA GLN A 113 3.73 -12.95 -2.43
C GLN A 113 2.73 -12.42 -1.39
N LEU A 114 2.19 -11.21 -1.64
CA LEU A 114 1.18 -10.59 -0.78
C LEU A 114 -0.23 -10.80 -1.37
N GLU A 115 -1.02 -11.64 -0.73
CA GLU A 115 -2.42 -11.89 -1.09
C GLU A 115 -3.32 -10.74 -0.64
N PRO A 116 -4.26 -10.27 -1.52
CA PRO A 116 -5.29 -9.34 -1.12
C PRO A 116 -6.34 -10.02 -0.23
N ASP A 117 -7.09 -9.22 0.53
CA ASP A 117 -8.23 -9.72 1.31
C ASP A 117 -9.44 -10.01 0.41
N VAL A 118 -9.55 -9.28 -0.70
CA VAL A 118 -10.56 -9.53 -1.74
C VAL A 118 -9.86 -9.66 -3.08
N LYS A 119 -9.78 -10.88 -3.60
CA LYS A 119 -9.13 -11.18 -4.87
C LYS A 119 -10.06 -10.90 -6.04
N VAL A 120 -9.69 -9.95 -6.87
CA VAL A 120 -10.44 -9.55 -8.06
C VAL A 120 -9.52 -9.01 -9.14
N ALA A 121 -9.66 -9.52 -10.35
CA ALA A 121 -8.91 -9.06 -11.51
C ALA A 121 -9.74 -8.10 -12.39
N ASN A 122 -9.06 -7.26 -13.14
CA ASN A 122 -9.64 -6.58 -14.28
C ASN A 122 -9.41 -7.44 -15.52
N SER A 123 -10.46 -7.98 -16.12
CA SER A 123 -10.32 -8.75 -17.36
C SER A 123 -10.03 -7.82 -18.56
N PRO A 124 -9.34 -8.29 -19.59
CA PRO A 124 -9.13 -7.49 -20.80
C PRO A 124 -10.42 -6.93 -21.40
N GLU A 125 -11.50 -7.70 -21.37
CA GLU A 125 -12.80 -7.30 -21.92
C GLU A 125 -13.43 -6.14 -21.15
N THR A 126 -13.22 -6.06 -19.82
CA THR A 126 -13.72 -4.95 -19.02
C THR A 126 -12.85 -3.71 -19.18
N VAL A 127 -11.53 -3.88 -19.23
CA VAL A 127 -10.58 -2.78 -19.42
C VAL A 127 -10.79 -2.06 -20.75
N VAL A 128 -10.99 -2.82 -21.85
CA VAL A 128 -11.25 -2.24 -23.19
C VAL A 128 -12.54 -1.41 -23.20
N LYS A 129 -13.50 -1.74 -22.37
CA LYS A 129 -14.76 -0.97 -22.22
C LYS A 129 -14.64 0.22 -21.28
N GLY A 130 -13.45 0.46 -20.71
CA GLY A 130 -13.24 1.50 -19.71
C GLY A 130 -13.81 1.17 -18.33
N GLU A 131 -14.11 -0.10 -18.06
CA GLU A 131 -14.62 -0.55 -16.77
C GLU A 131 -13.47 -0.96 -15.84
N ASP A 132 -13.57 -0.59 -14.57
CA ASP A 132 -12.62 -0.97 -13.54
C ASP A 132 -13.32 -1.80 -12.45
N THR A 133 -13.27 -3.11 -12.62
CA THR A 133 -13.90 -4.07 -11.70
C THR A 133 -13.23 -4.05 -10.32
N GLN A 134 -11.92 -3.88 -10.27
CA GLN A 134 -11.17 -3.77 -8.99
C GLN A 134 -11.61 -2.52 -8.21
N LEU A 135 -11.68 -1.37 -8.87
CA LEU A 135 -12.11 -0.13 -8.22
C LEU A 135 -13.56 -0.23 -7.74
N ARG A 136 -14.45 -0.74 -8.58
CA ARG A 136 -15.86 -0.94 -8.22
C ARG A 136 -15.99 -1.87 -7.00
N THR A 137 -15.25 -2.95 -6.98
CA THR A 137 -15.23 -3.89 -5.85
C THR A 137 -14.72 -3.21 -4.58
N ALA A 138 -13.62 -2.46 -4.66
CA ALA A 138 -13.05 -1.74 -3.52
C ALA A 138 -14.04 -0.72 -2.95
N VAL A 139 -14.70 0.06 -3.80
CA VAL A 139 -15.75 1.00 -3.36
C VAL A 139 -16.89 0.28 -2.65
N ASN A 140 -17.38 -0.82 -3.21
CA ASN A 140 -18.46 -1.60 -2.59
C ASN A 140 -18.05 -2.18 -1.23
N GLU A 141 -16.83 -2.69 -1.11
CA GLU A 141 -16.31 -3.21 0.17
C GLU A 141 -16.16 -2.10 1.21
N LEU A 142 -15.68 -0.93 0.81
CA LEU A 142 -15.55 0.23 1.70
C LEU A 142 -16.90 0.78 2.16
N LEU A 143 -17.90 0.84 1.27
CA LEU A 143 -19.26 1.24 1.63
C LEU A 143 -19.87 0.30 2.66
N LYS A 144 -19.67 -1.03 2.54
CA LYS A 144 -20.12 -2.00 3.54
C LYS A 144 -19.51 -1.76 4.93
N GLU A 145 -18.29 -1.23 5.02
CA GLU A 145 -17.66 -0.89 6.30
C GLU A 145 -18.24 0.40 6.89
N ILE A 146 -18.56 1.37 6.04
CA ILE A 146 -19.16 2.65 6.45
C ILE A 146 -20.58 2.44 6.95
N ASP A 147 -21.37 1.63 6.24
CA ASP A 147 -22.79 1.38 6.57
C ASP A 147 -22.99 0.51 7.83
N LYS A 148 -21.92 -0.13 8.33
CA LYS A 148 -21.97 -0.90 9.60
C LYS A 148 -21.78 -0.04 10.85
N LYS A 149 -21.41 1.21 10.71
CA LYS A 149 -21.22 2.18 11.81
C LYS A 149 -22.44 3.06 11.99
#